data_0a5fcdd4f74b5eba38eafff6e3cbcb42
#
_entry.id   0a5fcdd4f74b5eba38eafff6e3cbcb42
#
_cell.length_a   1.000
_cell.length_b   1.000
_cell.length_c   1.000
_cell.angle_alpha   90.00
_cell.angle_beta   90.00
_cell.angle_gamma   90.00
#
_symmetry.space_group_name_H-M   'P 1'
#
loop_
_entity.id
_entity.type
_entity.pdbx_description
1 polymer ?
#
loop_
_entity_poly.entity_id
_entity_poly.type
_entity_poly.pdbx_seq_one_letter_code
_entity_poly.pdbx_strand_id
1 'polypeptide(L)'
;LFKGAEKVFYNINSIIGYNSCVIVEGEMDALSFHEAGIPNVLSVPNGATLNSNNLDYLDNCIDYFDDKEKVILAVDNDEAGQALQQELIRRLGAEVCFIIDFDDCKDANEYLLKYGNKRLSKLIETAKAVPLENVTTFKDIEEEVTDFVQHGFKPGYQVGLQNFDEIFSTYTGQFITVTGIPSSGKSDFVDQMVVGYNINYK
;
A
#
# COMPACT_ATOMS: atom_id res chain seq x y z
N LEU A 1 -3.15 21.82 27.34
CA LEU A 1 -3.37 20.52 28.01
C LEU A 1 -3.00 20.65 29.48
N PHE A 2 -3.86 20.15 30.37
CA PHE A 2 -3.53 20.08 31.81
C PHE A 2 -2.39 19.07 32.02
N LYS A 3 -1.47 19.40 32.94
CA LYS A 3 -0.34 18.53 33.26
C LYS A 3 -0.88 17.20 33.82
N GLY A 4 -0.57 16.08 33.15
CA GLY A 4 -1.02 14.73 33.53
C GLY A 4 -2.37 14.32 32.91
N ALA A 5 -2.95 15.10 31.99
CA ALA A 5 -4.09 14.66 31.20
C ALA A 5 -3.68 13.57 30.20
N GLU A 6 -4.47 12.55 30.08
CA GLU A 6 -4.32 11.52 29.07
C GLU A 6 -4.66 12.10 27.69
N LYS A 7 -3.80 11.82 26.72
CA LYS A 7 -4.05 12.21 25.34
C LYS A 7 -4.99 11.19 24.69
N VAL A 8 -6.05 11.68 24.09
CA VAL A 8 -7.01 10.89 23.32
C VAL A 8 -7.39 11.65 22.05
N PHE A 9 -7.93 10.96 21.07
CA PHE A 9 -8.51 11.65 19.91
C PHE A 9 -9.63 12.59 20.33
N TYR A 10 -9.71 13.74 19.67
CA TYR A 10 -10.92 14.56 19.75
C TYR A 10 -12.10 13.77 19.18
N ASN A 11 -13.24 13.82 19.86
CA ASN A 11 -14.49 13.17 19.47
C ASN A 11 -14.42 11.63 19.38
N ILE A 12 -13.54 10.95 20.15
CA ILE A 12 -13.33 9.49 20.07
C ILE A 12 -14.63 8.69 20.20
N ASN A 13 -15.56 9.13 21.04
CA ASN A 13 -16.83 8.42 21.25
C ASN A 13 -17.75 8.41 20.03
N SER A 14 -17.51 9.25 19.04
CA SER A 14 -18.35 9.33 17.82
C SER A 14 -18.27 8.08 16.94
N ILE A 15 -17.23 7.28 17.09
CA ILE A 15 -17.03 6.07 16.27
C ILE A 15 -17.64 4.81 16.87
N ILE A 16 -18.17 4.90 18.10
CA ILE A 16 -18.83 3.76 18.76
C ILE A 16 -20.08 3.36 17.99
N GLY A 17 -20.17 2.08 17.64
CA GLY A 17 -21.29 1.52 16.87
C GLY A 17 -21.21 1.71 15.36
N TYR A 18 -20.11 2.28 14.84
CA TYR A 18 -19.85 2.36 13.40
C TYR A 18 -18.72 1.39 13.02
N ASN A 19 -18.87 0.69 11.91
CA ASN A 19 -17.81 -0.17 11.33
C ASN A 19 -16.71 0.64 10.61
N SER A 20 -16.89 1.96 10.51
CA SER A 20 -15.94 2.84 9.85
C SER A 20 -15.74 4.12 10.63
N CYS A 21 -14.60 4.78 10.43
CA CYS A 21 -14.34 6.10 10.96
C CYS A 21 -13.45 6.91 10.02
N VAL A 22 -13.43 8.23 10.24
CA VAL A 22 -12.55 9.17 9.54
C VAL A 22 -11.59 9.77 10.55
N ILE A 23 -10.30 9.76 10.24
CA ILE A 23 -9.26 10.43 11.05
C ILE A 23 -8.77 11.65 10.27
N VAL A 24 -8.85 12.82 10.89
CA VAL A 24 -8.36 14.10 10.35
C VAL A 24 -7.28 14.69 11.26
N GLU A 25 -6.59 15.71 10.76
CA GLU A 25 -5.51 16.36 11.51
C GLU A 25 -6.00 17.39 12.52
N GLY A 26 -7.03 18.16 12.17
CA GLY A 26 -7.53 19.27 12.98
C GLY A 26 -9.00 19.11 13.39
N GLU A 27 -9.38 19.74 14.50
CA GLU A 27 -10.77 19.77 14.97
C GLU A 27 -11.69 20.47 13.98
N MET A 28 -11.19 21.47 13.23
CA MET A 28 -11.97 22.18 12.21
C MET A 28 -12.29 21.28 11.02
N ASP A 29 -11.40 20.37 10.66
CA ASP A 29 -11.65 19.36 9.63
C ASP A 29 -12.67 18.33 10.09
N ALA A 30 -12.61 17.93 11.36
CA ALA A 30 -13.64 17.06 11.96
C ALA A 30 -15.02 17.72 11.91
N LEU A 31 -15.11 19.00 12.23
CA LEU A 31 -16.36 19.76 12.13
C LEU A 31 -16.84 19.93 10.69
N SER A 32 -15.91 20.05 9.73
CA SER A 32 -16.23 20.14 8.30
C SER A 32 -16.88 18.85 7.79
N PHE A 33 -16.35 17.69 8.17
CA PHE A 33 -16.98 16.41 7.86
C PHE A 33 -18.31 16.25 8.57
N HIS A 34 -18.43 16.70 9.82
CA HIS A 34 -19.71 16.68 10.55
C HIS A 34 -20.79 17.52 9.86
N GLU A 35 -20.43 18.73 9.39
CA GLU A 35 -21.29 19.58 8.58
C GLU A 35 -21.71 18.90 7.26
N ALA A 36 -20.82 18.08 6.68
CA ALA A 36 -21.11 17.28 5.50
C ALA A 36 -21.96 16.01 5.79
N GLY A 37 -22.40 15.80 7.04
CA GLY A 37 -23.26 14.69 7.45
C GLY A 37 -22.51 13.42 7.83
N ILE A 38 -21.20 13.48 8.10
CA ILE A 38 -20.35 12.37 8.53
C ILE A 38 -20.06 12.52 10.04
N PRO A 39 -20.76 11.82 10.93
CA PRO A 39 -20.63 12.02 12.37
C PRO A 39 -19.45 11.26 13.01
N ASN A 40 -19.00 10.15 12.42
CA ASN A 40 -17.97 9.25 12.91
C ASN A 40 -16.55 9.73 12.55
N VAL A 41 -16.24 10.97 12.91
CA VAL A 41 -14.97 11.63 12.62
C VAL A 41 -14.23 11.96 13.90
N LEU A 42 -12.91 11.73 13.89
CA LEU A 42 -12.00 12.07 14.98
C LEU A 42 -10.88 12.98 14.45
N SER A 43 -10.33 13.85 15.31
CA SER A 43 -9.06 14.50 14.99
C SER A 43 -7.95 14.10 15.94
N VAL A 44 -6.72 14.14 15.44
CA VAL A 44 -5.53 13.93 16.28
C VAL A 44 -5.34 15.11 17.23
N PRO A 45 -4.92 14.90 18.47
CA PRO A 45 -4.66 15.98 19.39
C PRO A 45 -3.36 16.72 18.98
N ASN A 46 -3.43 18.05 18.88
CA ASN A 46 -2.32 18.96 18.55
C ASN A 46 -1.78 18.89 17.11
N GLY A 47 -2.51 18.29 16.17
CA GLY A 47 -2.11 18.18 14.75
C GLY A 47 -0.90 17.27 14.49
N ALA A 48 -0.50 17.19 13.22
CA ALA A 48 0.69 16.43 12.82
C ALA A 48 1.98 17.22 13.08
N THR A 49 3.07 16.49 13.36
CA THR A 49 4.42 17.05 13.41
C THR A 49 5.41 16.08 12.75
N LEU A 50 6.37 16.60 12.01
CA LEU A 50 7.37 15.81 11.26
C LEU A 50 8.20 14.83 12.12
N ASN A 51 8.26 15.05 13.44
CA ASN A 51 9.10 14.28 14.36
C ASN A 51 8.31 13.47 15.40
N SER A 52 6.98 13.41 15.32
CA SER A 52 6.20 12.68 16.31
C SER A 52 5.91 11.26 15.90
N ASN A 53 6.86 10.36 16.10
CA ASN A 53 6.62 8.92 16.08
C ASN A 53 5.83 8.43 17.30
N ASN A 54 5.49 9.35 18.21
CA ASN A 54 4.79 9.04 19.44
C ASN A 54 3.30 9.38 19.32
N LEU A 55 2.51 8.37 18.95
CA LEU A 55 1.05 8.44 18.90
C LEU A 55 0.42 7.90 20.20
N ASP A 56 0.86 8.40 21.37
CA ASP A 56 0.32 7.98 22.69
C ASP A 56 -1.23 8.00 22.69
N TYR A 57 -1.83 8.97 22.02
CA TYR A 57 -3.28 9.08 21.91
C TYR A 57 -3.93 7.93 21.14
N LEU A 58 -3.22 7.33 20.18
CA LEU A 58 -3.70 6.13 19.48
C LEU A 58 -3.58 4.92 20.38
N ASP A 59 -2.44 4.76 21.08
CA ASP A 59 -2.22 3.66 22.00
C ASP A 59 -3.27 3.67 23.13
N ASN A 60 -3.64 4.85 23.62
CA ASN A 60 -4.70 5.04 24.64
C ASN A 60 -6.11 4.75 24.13
N CYS A 61 -6.30 4.74 22.80
CA CYS A 61 -7.60 4.56 22.15
C CYS A 61 -7.66 3.33 21.23
N ILE A 62 -6.67 2.47 21.24
CA ILE A 62 -6.54 1.38 20.27
C ILE A 62 -7.75 0.46 20.24
N ASP A 63 -8.33 0.14 21.39
CA ASP A 63 -9.49 -0.75 21.53
C ASP A 63 -10.74 -0.23 20.77
N TYR A 64 -10.81 1.08 20.50
CA TYR A 64 -11.90 1.66 19.70
C TYR A 64 -11.84 1.32 18.23
N PHE A 65 -10.69 0.80 17.78
CA PHE A 65 -10.45 0.45 16.37
C PHE A 65 -10.57 -1.05 16.09
N ASP A 66 -10.69 -1.89 17.11
CA ASP A 66 -10.72 -3.36 16.96
C ASP A 66 -11.86 -3.87 16.06
N ASP A 67 -13.01 -3.17 16.03
CA ASP A 67 -14.20 -3.52 15.25
C ASP A 67 -14.32 -2.75 13.93
N LYS A 68 -13.29 -1.99 13.54
CA LYS A 68 -13.35 -1.15 12.34
C LYS A 68 -12.92 -1.91 11.09
N GLU A 69 -13.80 -1.97 10.11
CA GLU A 69 -13.54 -2.53 8.79
C GLU A 69 -12.92 -1.49 7.84
N LYS A 70 -13.16 -0.19 8.13
CA LYS A 70 -12.69 0.90 7.28
C LYS A 70 -12.28 2.11 8.12
N VAL A 71 -11.00 2.44 8.10
CA VAL A 71 -10.45 3.67 8.70
C VAL A 71 -9.98 4.60 7.57
N ILE A 72 -10.65 5.72 7.40
CA ILE A 72 -10.38 6.67 6.35
C ILE A 72 -9.44 7.75 6.89
N LEU A 73 -8.27 7.86 6.30
CA LEU A 73 -7.25 8.84 6.65
C LEU A 73 -7.45 10.08 5.75
N ALA A 74 -7.90 11.15 6.35
CA ALA A 74 -8.21 12.42 5.71
C ALA A 74 -7.33 13.54 6.32
N VAL A 75 -6.03 13.30 6.32
CA VAL A 75 -5.02 14.22 6.84
C VAL A 75 -4.63 15.27 5.82
N ASP A 76 -3.94 16.32 6.25
CA ASP A 76 -3.51 17.43 5.41
C ASP A 76 -2.60 16.97 4.26
N ASN A 77 -2.70 17.64 3.13
CA ASN A 77 -1.89 17.36 1.95
C ASN A 77 -0.52 18.06 2.02
N ASP A 78 0.20 17.87 3.15
CA ASP A 78 1.55 18.38 3.35
C ASP A 78 2.48 17.31 3.93
N GLU A 79 3.76 17.63 4.11
CA GLU A 79 4.76 16.66 4.58
C GLU A 79 4.44 16.12 5.99
N ALA A 80 3.85 16.93 6.87
CA ALA A 80 3.50 16.51 8.22
C ALA A 80 2.30 15.58 8.22
N GLY A 81 1.27 15.88 7.42
CA GLY A 81 0.11 15.02 7.21
C GLY A 81 0.48 13.68 6.58
N GLN A 82 1.38 13.68 5.59
CA GLN A 82 1.88 12.44 4.98
C GLN A 82 2.66 11.57 5.97
N ALA A 83 3.49 12.16 6.83
CA ALA A 83 4.20 11.43 7.88
C ALA A 83 3.22 10.83 8.91
N LEU A 84 2.21 11.59 9.32
CA LEU A 84 1.13 11.10 10.19
C LEU A 84 0.36 9.95 9.54
N GLN A 85 0.01 10.08 8.26
CA GLN A 85 -0.68 9.04 7.50
C GLN A 85 0.09 7.72 7.50
N GLN A 86 1.38 7.77 7.21
CA GLN A 86 2.23 6.57 7.20
C GLN A 86 2.29 5.89 8.57
N GLU A 87 2.41 6.67 9.64
CA GLU A 87 2.47 6.12 10.99
C GLU A 87 1.11 5.54 11.44
N LEU A 88 -0.01 6.16 11.06
CA LEU A 88 -1.35 5.61 11.30
C LEU A 88 -1.55 4.28 10.56
N ILE A 89 -1.16 4.22 9.27
CA ILE A 89 -1.21 2.97 8.49
C ILE A 89 -0.36 1.87 9.12
N ARG A 90 0.85 2.21 9.57
CA ARG A 90 1.75 1.25 10.23
C ARG A 90 1.16 0.63 11.51
N ARG A 91 0.40 1.42 12.28
CA ARG A 91 -0.15 0.98 13.58
C ARG A 91 -1.52 0.35 13.47
N LEU A 92 -2.39 0.86 12.60
CA LEU A 92 -3.76 0.34 12.42
C LEU A 92 -3.83 -0.84 11.46
N GLY A 93 -2.84 -0.98 10.57
CA GLY A 93 -2.83 -1.97 9.50
C GLY A 93 -3.32 -1.40 8.16
N ALA A 94 -2.59 -1.70 7.09
CA ALA A 94 -2.92 -1.21 5.75
C ALA A 94 -4.25 -1.79 5.22
N GLU A 95 -4.63 -2.96 5.69
CA GLU A 95 -5.83 -3.69 5.27
C GLU A 95 -7.15 -2.99 5.61
N VAL A 96 -7.15 -2.19 6.69
CA VAL A 96 -8.33 -1.41 7.11
C VAL A 96 -8.23 0.07 6.74
N CYS A 97 -7.06 0.52 6.28
CA CYS A 97 -6.80 1.94 5.99
C CYS A 97 -7.16 2.31 4.56
N PHE A 98 -7.81 3.47 4.43
CA PHE A 98 -8.17 4.10 3.16
C PHE A 98 -7.73 5.56 3.18
N ILE A 99 -7.38 6.09 2.03
CA ILE A 99 -6.86 7.46 1.88
C ILE A 99 -7.82 8.28 1.03
N ILE A 100 -8.05 9.51 1.45
CA ILE A 100 -8.74 10.55 0.68
C ILE A 100 -7.68 11.47 0.06
N ASP A 101 -7.96 11.89 -1.16
CA ASP A 101 -7.23 12.93 -1.87
C ASP A 101 -8.13 14.18 -1.94
N PHE A 102 -7.64 15.29 -1.41
CA PHE A 102 -8.36 16.57 -1.43
C PHE A 102 -8.11 17.37 -2.72
N ASP A 103 -7.59 16.73 -3.76
CA ASP A 103 -7.26 17.34 -5.05
C ASP A 103 -6.30 18.54 -4.88
N ASP A 104 -6.79 19.74 -5.17
CA ASP A 104 -6.06 21.00 -5.09
C ASP A 104 -6.26 21.77 -3.77
N CYS A 105 -6.89 21.13 -2.77
CA CYS A 105 -7.10 21.68 -1.45
C CYS A 105 -6.11 21.08 -0.44
N LYS A 106 -5.79 21.86 0.59
CA LYS A 106 -4.88 21.43 1.64
C LYS A 106 -5.55 20.43 2.59
N ASP A 107 -6.77 20.73 3.00
CA ASP A 107 -7.49 20.05 4.07
C ASP A 107 -9.00 19.94 3.77
N ALA A 108 -9.73 19.29 4.68
CA ALA A 108 -11.17 19.10 4.55
C ALA A 108 -11.97 20.40 4.68
N ASN A 109 -11.48 21.35 5.46
CA ASN A 109 -12.15 22.64 5.64
C ASN A 109 -12.07 23.46 4.34
N GLU A 110 -10.92 23.56 3.72
CA GLU A 110 -10.73 24.22 2.43
C GLU A 110 -11.57 23.54 1.35
N TYR A 111 -11.59 22.21 1.33
CA TYR A 111 -12.40 21.45 0.37
C TYR A 111 -13.89 21.70 0.55
N LEU A 112 -14.38 21.74 1.80
CA LEU A 112 -15.78 22.06 2.12
C LEU A 112 -16.17 23.45 1.61
N LEU A 113 -15.33 24.46 1.89
CA LEU A 113 -15.59 25.84 1.47
C LEU A 113 -15.62 25.99 -0.06
N LYS A 114 -14.78 25.25 -0.75
CA LYS A 114 -14.66 25.33 -2.22
C LYS A 114 -15.72 24.52 -2.96
N TYR A 115 -16.00 23.31 -2.50
CA TYR A 115 -16.81 22.34 -3.23
C TYR A 115 -18.14 21.98 -2.56
N GLY A 116 -18.33 22.36 -1.28
CA GLY A 116 -19.55 22.16 -0.51
C GLY A 116 -19.74 20.73 0.04
N ASN A 117 -20.72 20.61 0.94
CA ASN A 117 -21.01 19.42 1.75
C ASN A 117 -21.14 18.12 0.92
N LYS A 118 -21.89 18.18 -0.18
CA LYS A 118 -22.16 16.99 -1.02
C LYS A 118 -20.90 16.39 -1.65
N ARG A 119 -19.93 17.23 -2.01
CA ARG A 119 -18.67 16.75 -2.57
C ARG A 119 -17.77 16.21 -1.49
N LEU A 120 -17.70 16.87 -0.34
CA LEU A 120 -16.90 16.38 0.79
C LEU A 120 -17.41 15.01 1.28
N SER A 121 -18.74 14.84 1.43
CA SER A 121 -19.29 13.53 1.83
C SER A 121 -19.01 12.43 0.79
N LYS A 122 -19.00 12.77 -0.50
CA LYS A 122 -18.71 11.81 -1.57
C LYS A 122 -17.26 11.30 -1.56
N LEU A 123 -16.30 12.06 -1.03
CA LEU A 123 -14.91 11.61 -0.89
C LEU A 123 -14.79 10.34 -0.03
N ILE A 124 -15.67 10.17 0.96
CA ILE A 124 -15.72 8.97 1.80
C ILE A 124 -15.99 7.71 0.96
N GLU A 125 -16.87 7.82 -0.05
CA GLU A 125 -17.24 6.72 -0.95
C GLU A 125 -16.10 6.40 -1.93
N THR A 126 -15.33 7.42 -2.31
CA THR A 126 -14.23 7.30 -3.28
C THR A 126 -12.85 7.12 -2.65
N ALA A 127 -12.78 6.99 -1.32
CA ALA A 127 -11.54 6.73 -0.60
C ALA A 127 -10.86 5.47 -1.13
N LYS A 128 -9.56 5.57 -1.42
CA LYS A 128 -8.75 4.50 -2.01
C LYS A 128 -8.13 3.64 -0.91
N ALA A 129 -8.24 2.32 -1.03
CA ALA A 129 -7.53 1.42 -0.12
C ALA A 129 -6.02 1.62 -0.23
N VAL A 130 -5.33 1.52 0.90
CA VAL A 130 -3.86 1.53 0.92
C VAL A 130 -3.36 0.26 0.23
N PRO A 131 -2.44 0.36 -0.75
CA PRO A 131 -1.84 -0.82 -1.37
C PRO A 131 -1.13 -1.69 -0.32
N LEU A 132 -1.46 -2.97 -0.29
CA LEU A 132 -0.77 -3.92 0.59
C LEU A 132 0.57 -4.30 -0.04
N GLU A 133 1.65 -4.21 0.72
CA GLU A 133 2.96 -4.67 0.27
C GLU A 133 2.91 -6.17 -0.10
N ASN A 134 3.48 -6.51 -1.25
CA ASN A 134 3.52 -7.88 -1.80
C ASN A 134 2.15 -8.49 -2.15
N VAL A 135 1.09 -7.70 -2.19
CA VAL A 135 -0.22 -8.12 -2.71
C VAL A 135 -0.45 -7.45 -4.06
N THR A 136 -0.47 -8.27 -5.11
CA THR A 136 -0.73 -7.83 -6.48
C THR A 136 -2.17 -8.15 -6.85
N THR A 137 -2.91 -7.18 -7.34
CA THR A 137 -4.27 -7.42 -7.84
C THR A 137 -4.22 -7.97 -9.27
N PHE A 138 -5.29 -8.63 -9.71
CA PHE A 138 -5.37 -9.10 -11.10
C PHE A 138 -5.17 -7.96 -12.11
N LYS A 139 -5.66 -6.77 -11.79
CA LYS A 139 -5.53 -5.59 -12.66
C LYS A 139 -4.07 -5.15 -12.85
N ASP A 140 -3.23 -5.35 -11.84
CA ASP A 140 -1.80 -4.99 -11.91
C ASP A 140 -1.00 -5.94 -12.80
N ILE A 141 -1.48 -7.18 -12.99
CA ILE A 141 -0.84 -8.22 -13.81
C ILE A 141 -1.65 -8.59 -15.07
N GLU A 142 -2.73 -7.87 -15.37
CA GLU A 142 -3.65 -8.20 -16.47
C GLU A 142 -2.93 -8.24 -17.83
N GLU A 143 -2.02 -7.29 -18.08
CA GLU A 143 -1.23 -7.25 -19.31
C GLU A 143 -0.27 -8.44 -19.41
N GLU A 144 0.40 -8.80 -18.30
CA GLU A 144 1.33 -9.94 -18.26
C GLU A 144 0.58 -11.27 -18.46
N VAL A 145 -0.58 -11.41 -17.81
CA VAL A 145 -1.44 -12.60 -17.98
C VAL A 145 -1.99 -12.69 -19.39
N THR A 146 -2.38 -11.58 -19.98
CA THR A 146 -2.89 -11.54 -21.36
C THR A 146 -1.79 -11.89 -22.36
N ASP A 147 -0.58 -11.34 -22.19
CA ASP A 147 0.59 -11.67 -23.02
C ASP A 147 0.92 -13.18 -22.89
N PHE A 148 0.90 -13.70 -21.66
CA PHE A 148 1.12 -15.13 -21.43
C PHE A 148 0.08 -16.02 -22.09
N VAL A 149 -1.19 -15.67 -22.02
CA VAL A 149 -2.28 -16.45 -22.65
C VAL A 149 -2.18 -16.44 -24.17
N GLN A 150 -1.76 -15.30 -24.76
CA GLN A 150 -1.65 -15.15 -26.21
C GLN A 150 -0.39 -15.77 -26.79
N HIS A 151 0.73 -15.67 -26.12
CA HIS A 151 2.06 -16.02 -26.66
C HIS A 151 2.76 -17.16 -25.92
N GLY A 152 2.20 -17.63 -24.78
CA GLY A 152 2.82 -18.63 -23.92
C GLY A 152 4.04 -18.11 -23.17
N PHE A 153 4.84 -19.02 -22.66
CA PHE A 153 6.11 -18.65 -22.01
C PHE A 153 7.08 -18.07 -23.03
N LYS A 154 7.68 -16.94 -22.69
CA LYS A 154 8.80 -16.39 -23.47
C LYS A 154 9.90 -17.44 -23.54
N PRO A 155 10.51 -17.71 -24.71
CA PRO A 155 11.60 -18.65 -24.80
C PRO A 155 12.75 -18.18 -23.90
N GLY A 156 13.30 -19.10 -23.11
CA GLY A 156 14.46 -18.84 -22.29
C GLY A 156 15.74 -18.71 -23.10
N TYR A 157 16.85 -18.51 -22.40
CA TYR A 157 18.16 -18.48 -23.02
C TYR A 157 18.53 -19.86 -23.57
N GLN A 158 18.98 -19.90 -24.83
CA GLN A 158 19.38 -21.09 -25.56
C GLN A 158 20.90 -21.19 -25.63
N VAL A 159 21.40 -22.40 -25.58
CA VAL A 159 22.84 -22.70 -25.60
C VAL A 159 23.41 -22.66 -27.02
N GLY A 160 22.58 -22.89 -28.03
CA GLY A 160 22.99 -23.05 -29.42
C GLY A 160 23.21 -24.52 -29.82
N LEU A 161 22.69 -25.45 -29.02
CA LEU A 161 22.67 -26.88 -29.32
C LEU A 161 21.27 -27.30 -29.77
N GLN A 162 21.05 -27.47 -31.08
CA GLN A 162 19.74 -27.62 -31.70
C GLN A 162 18.82 -28.59 -30.95
N ASN A 163 19.22 -29.84 -30.77
CA ASN A 163 18.38 -30.86 -30.11
C ASN A 163 18.17 -30.61 -28.62
N PHE A 164 19.08 -29.87 -27.96
CA PHE A 164 18.97 -29.51 -26.57
C PHE A 164 18.07 -28.30 -26.38
N ASP A 165 18.20 -27.29 -27.22
CA ASP A 165 17.44 -26.05 -27.15
C ASP A 165 15.95 -26.25 -27.49
N GLU A 166 15.60 -27.37 -28.17
CA GLU A 166 14.20 -27.75 -28.42
C GLU A 166 13.47 -28.23 -27.15
N ILE A 167 14.22 -28.79 -26.19
CA ILE A 167 13.63 -29.41 -24.99
C ILE A 167 14.01 -28.68 -23.70
N PHE A 168 14.99 -27.78 -23.74
CA PHE A 168 15.50 -27.10 -22.55
C PHE A 168 15.93 -25.66 -22.88
N SER A 169 15.51 -24.75 -22.03
CA SER A 169 15.98 -23.35 -22.02
C SER A 169 16.15 -22.88 -20.57
N THR A 170 16.98 -21.87 -20.36
CA THR A 170 17.26 -21.34 -19.04
C THR A 170 16.75 -19.93 -18.86
N TYR A 171 16.49 -19.54 -17.62
CA TYR A 171 16.04 -18.19 -17.26
C TYR A 171 16.96 -17.61 -16.20
N THR A 172 17.08 -16.31 -16.15
CA THR A 172 17.82 -15.62 -15.09
C THR A 172 17.25 -15.97 -13.71
N GLY A 173 18.15 -16.27 -12.75
CA GLY A 173 17.75 -16.63 -11.38
C GLY A 173 17.49 -18.12 -11.15
N GLN A 174 17.56 -18.97 -12.19
CA GLN A 174 17.46 -20.42 -12.02
C GLN A 174 18.75 -21.03 -11.45
N PHE A 175 18.57 -22.00 -10.56
CA PHE A 175 19.63 -22.87 -10.09
C PHE A 175 19.55 -24.21 -10.83
N ILE A 176 20.59 -24.58 -11.58
CA ILE A 176 20.63 -25.77 -12.39
C ILE A 176 21.68 -26.74 -11.83
N THR A 177 21.26 -27.97 -11.55
CA THR A 177 22.16 -29.05 -11.11
C THR A 177 22.38 -30.07 -12.21
N VAL A 178 23.64 -30.27 -12.62
CA VAL A 178 24.04 -31.31 -13.59
C VAL A 178 24.64 -32.49 -12.84
N THR A 179 23.97 -33.66 -12.94
CA THR A 179 24.42 -34.89 -12.27
C THR A 179 24.73 -35.98 -13.28
N GLY A 180 25.52 -36.96 -12.85
CA GLY A 180 25.85 -38.15 -13.66
C GLY A 180 27.06 -38.91 -13.08
N ILE A 181 27.35 -40.04 -13.64
CA ILE A 181 28.50 -40.87 -13.23
C ILE A 181 29.86 -40.16 -13.44
N PRO A 182 30.91 -40.49 -12.68
CA PRO A 182 32.23 -39.97 -12.92
C PRO A 182 32.71 -40.18 -14.38
N SER A 183 33.40 -39.20 -14.93
CA SER A 183 33.93 -39.22 -16.29
C SER A 183 32.89 -39.28 -17.42
N SER A 184 31.66 -38.84 -17.18
CA SER A 184 30.59 -38.80 -18.19
C SER A 184 30.51 -37.50 -19.01
N GLY A 185 31.52 -36.62 -18.92
CA GLY A 185 31.56 -35.36 -19.69
C GLY A 185 30.70 -34.22 -19.12
N LYS A 186 30.27 -34.28 -17.83
CA LYS A 186 29.46 -33.22 -17.20
C LYS A 186 30.10 -31.84 -17.27
N SER A 187 31.39 -31.75 -16.96
CA SER A 187 32.16 -30.49 -17.00
C SER A 187 32.20 -29.94 -18.41
N ASP A 188 32.50 -30.79 -19.40
CA ASP A 188 32.56 -30.39 -20.81
C ASP A 188 31.21 -29.88 -21.29
N PHE A 189 30.12 -30.51 -20.86
CA PHE A 189 28.76 -30.04 -21.16
C PHE A 189 28.46 -28.68 -20.54
N VAL A 190 28.81 -28.48 -19.26
CA VAL A 190 28.63 -27.18 -18.58
C VAL A 190 29.46 -26.09 -19.25
N ASP A 191 30.72 -26.39 -19.60
CA ASP A 191 31.59 -25.45 -20.30
C ASP A 191 31.00 -25.08 -21.67
N GLN A 192 30.44 -26.06 -22.40
CA GLN A 192 29.77 -25.80 -23.67
C GLN A 192 28.51 -24.90 -23.50
N MET A 193 27.73 -25.10 -22.44
CA MET A 193 26.61 -24.19 -22.11
C MET A 193 27.11 -22.76 -21.86
N VAL A 194 28.15 -22.60 -21.04
CA VAL A 194 28.75 -21.27 -20.74
C VAL A 194 29.22 -20.58 -22.00
N VAL A 195 29.94 -21.31 -22.87
CA VAL A 195 30.43 -20.76 -24.16
C VAL A 195 29.23 -20.39 -25.05
N GLY A 196 28.21 -21.24 -25.16
CA GLY A 196 27.04 -20.99 -25.94
C GLY A 196 26.30 -19.72 -25.50
N TYR A 197 26.07 -19.54 -24.21
CA TYR A 197 25.45 -18.32 -23.68
C TYR A 197 26.28 -17.06 -23.98
N ASN A 198 27.63 -17.14 -23.84
CA ASN A 198 28.49 -16.00 -24.15
C ASN A 198 28.50 -15.62 -25.63
N ILE A 199 28.29 -16.58 -26.53
CA ILE A 199 28.22 -16.31 -27.98
C ILE A 199 26.88 -15.70 -28.35
N ASN A 200 25.78 -16.23 -27.79
CA ASN A 200 24.42 -15.88 -28.19
C ASN A 200 23.87 -14.63 -27.49
N TYR A 201 24.37 -14.33 -26.28
CA TYR A 201 23.82 -13.26 -25.43
C TYR A 201 24.94 -12.38 -24.83
N LYS A 202 25.60 -11.63 -25.70
CA LYS A 202 26.62 -10.63 -25.32
C LYS A 202 26.00 -9.31 -24.89
#